data_94d3bc79188ae61bc1362adf6c766dc6
#
_entry.id   94d3bc79188ae61bc1362adf6c766dc6
#
_cell.length_a   1.000
_cell.length_b   1.000
_cell.length_c   1.000
_cell.angle_alpha   90.00
_cell.angle_beta   90.00
_cell.angle_gamma   90.00
#
_symmetry.space_group_name_H-M   'P 1'
#
loop_
_entity.id
_entity.type
_entity.pdbx_description
1 polymer ?
#
loop_
_entity_poly.entity_id
_entity_poly.type
_entity_poly.pdbx_seq_one_letter_code
_entity_poly.pdbx_strand_id
1 'polypeptide(L)'
;MNFTNFDFDQLFAMGDDTNPLMMAIWIIPIILFVFYGQRIQLYITSGEIKKGIKKLDSFKEESRNELIDYIKKNLNPKDDPVKKIDRFLDYFTIMPVDMDPNGIVDKVRHTVRSREDYTREHVKSLSPETSNLELTKVQTLLEIASSLQMFYKIVNHMFLTAKKQNNYPLILPLQMLLPFIMEHAEAMKEAIPALKAGQPIGDGIGSMVVGKMMLDRQKETVAFQTVLAKTEFENRKLFLLKAEGPSSTVGRPADALETIVSNDKLDAIIMIDAALKMEGEDSASIAQGFGAAIGGIGVERFQIEAIATTNNIPIFSIVVKQSVKEAITLMTKEIADQADDVRLQVYEMIRENTKQGQSVLIIGVGNTAGVTQ
;
A
#
# COMPACT_ATOMS: atom_id res chain seq x y z
N MET A 1 55.97 2.56 -42.59
CA MET A 1 55.68 3.75 -41.79
C MET A 1 55.69 3.35 -40.34
N ASN A 2 56.73 3.74 -39.58
CA ASN A 2 56.87 3.39 -38.16
C ASN A 2 55.99 4.28 -37.28
N PHE A 3 55.04 3.66 -36.56
CA PHE A 3 54.12 4.32 -35.61
C PHE A 3 54.70 4.49 -34.18
N THR A 4 56.03 4.58 -34.02
CA THR A 4 56.70 4.48 -32.71
C THR A 4 57.05 5.81 -32.04
N ASN A 5 56.58 6.96 -32.47
CA ASN A 5 56.83 8.22 -31.77
C ASN A 5 55.62 9.14 -31.83
N PHE A 6 54.54 8.71 -31.16
CA PHE A 6 53.47 9.64 -30.82
C PHE A 6 53.77 10.17 -29.41
N ASP A 7 54.36 11.36 -29.35
CA ASP A 7 54.73 12.03 -28.10
C ASP A 7 53.47 12.63 -27.46
N PHE A 8 52.93 11.93 -26.46
CA PHE A 8 51.74 12.34 -25.69
C PHE A 8 51.98 13.66 -24.94
N ASP A 9 53.24 13.98 -24.57
CA ASP A 9 53.56 15.19 -23.83
C ASP A 9 53.40 16.46 -24.70
N GLN A 10 53.55 16.36 -26.02
CA GLN A 10 53.26 17.46 -26.94
C GLN A 10 51.74 17.71 -27.12
N LEU A 11 50.94 16.71 -26.87
CA LEU A 11 49.48 16.86 -26.98
C LEU A 11 48.88 17.67 -25.80
N PHE A 12 49.58 17.68 -24.66
CA PHE A 12 49.15 18.37 -23.43
C PHE A 12 50.02 19.59 -23.07
N ALA A 13 50.99 19.99 -23.95
CA ALA A 13 51.73 21.24 -23.77
C ALA A 13 50.78 22.43 -23.86
N MET A 14 50.29 22.87 -22.70
CA MET A 14 49.53 24.12 -22.52
C MET A 14 50.46 25.32 -22.80
N GLY A 15 50.52 25.77 -24.03
CA GLY A 15 51.42 26.90 -24.34
C GLY A 15 51.24 27.56 -25.72
N ASP A 16 50.43 26.97 -26.60
CA ASP A 16 50.21 27.61 -27.91
C ASP A 16 48.67 27.58 -28.24
N ASP A 17 48.00 28.69 -27.97
CA ASP A 17 46.55 28.87 -28.09
C ASP A 17 45.97 28.68 -29.51
N THR A 18 46.75 28.18 -30.44
CA THR A 18 46.42 28.13 -31.88
C THR A 18 46.51 26.74 -32.51
N ASN A 19 46.67 25.66 -31.73
CA ASN A 19 46.67 24.33 -32.34
C ASN A 19 45.26 23.84 -32.66
N PRO A 20 44.80 23.86 -33.92
CA PRO A 20 43.42 23.51 -34.31
C PRO A 20 43.08 22.05 -33.98
N LEU A 21 44.08 21.18 -33.86
CA LEU A 21 43.91 19.77 -33.46
C LEU A 21 43.51 19.67 -31.97
N MET A 22 44.14 20.47 -31.10
CA MET A 22 43.78 20.51 -29.67
C MET A 22 42.38 21.09 -29.46
N MET A 23 42.04 22.18 -30.17
CA MET A 23 40.66 22.71 -30.16
C MET A 23 39.65 21.68 -30.64
N ALA A 24 39.94 20.93 -31.69
CA ALA A 24 39.05 19.91 -32.21
C ALA A 24 38.85 18.75 -31.20
N ILE A 25 39.90 18.31 -30.50
CA ILE A 25 39.83 17.25 -29.48
C ILE A 25 38.91 17.63 -28.31
N TRP A 26 38.87 18.90 -27.91
CA TRP A 26 37.99 19.38 -26.84
C TRP A 26 36.60 19.79 -27.32
N ILE A 27 36.52 20.41 -28.49
CA ILE A 27 35.23 20.93 -29.01
C ILE A 27 34.37 19.82 -29.60
N ILE A 28 34.94 18.84 -30.30
CA ILE A 28 34.17 17.75 -30.91
C ILE A 28 33.36 16.93 -29.87
N PRO A 29 33.94 16.47 -28.73
CA PRO A 29 33.17 15.80 -27.69
C PRO A 29 32.06 16.66 -27.09
N ILE A 30 32.31 17.96 -26.91
CA ILE A 30 31.29 18.91 -26.40
C ILE A 30 30.16 19.06 -27.42
N ILE A 31 30.48 19.26 -28.68
CA ILE A 31 29.50 19.33 -29.77
C ILE A 31 28.69 18.03 -29.86
N LEU A 32 29.35 16.88 -29.83
CA LEU A 32 28.70 15.57 -29.83
C LEU A 32 27.81 15.41 -28.60
N PHE A 33 28.28 15.82 -27.42
CA PHE A 33 27.46 15.77 -26.20
C PHE A 33 26.25 16.70 -26.27
N VAL A 34 26.40 17.92 -26.78
CA VAL A 34 25.30 18.88 -26.93
C VAL A 34 24.25 18.39 -27.94
N PHE A 35 24.66 17.87 -29.09
CA PHE A 35 23.76 17.45 -30.16
C PHE A 35 23.21 16.01 -29.97
N TYR A 36 23.98 15.13 -29.38
CA TYR A 36 23.63 13.71 -29.28
C TYR A 36 23.44 13.23 -27.84
N GLY A 37 23.90 13.97 -26.81
CA GLY A 37 23.80 13.58 -25.41
C GLY A 37 22.38 13.24 -24.98
N GLN A 38 21.42 14.08 -25.39
CA GLN A 38 20.00 13.81 -25.10
C GLN A 38 19.48 12.52 -25.79
N ARG A 39 19.95 12.24 -27.01
CA ARG A 39 19.53 11.00 -27.73
C ARG A 39 20.17 9.76 -27.13
N ILE A 40 21.43 9.83 -26.70
CA ILE A 40 22.14 8.75 -26.04
C ILE A 40 21.47 8.47 -24.69
N GLN A 41 21.20 9.48 -23.89
CA GLN A 41 20.50 9.35 -22.61
C GLN A 41 19.11 8.76 -22.81
N LEU A 42 18.33 9.24 -23.80
CA LEU A 42 17.04 8.66 -24.16
C LEU A 42 17.13 7.18 -24.50
N TYR A 43 18.16 6.78 -25.23
CA TYR A 43 18.35 5.38 -25.60
C TYR A 43 18.63 4.49 -24.38
N ILE A 44 19.54 4.94 -23.49
CA ILE A 44 19.91 4.21 -22.26
C ILE A 44 18.67 4.11 -21.34
N THR A 45 18.05 5.23 -21.03
CA THR A 45 16.83 5.30 -20.18
C THR A 45 15.70 4.47 -20.75
N SER A 46 15.48 4.50 -22.07
CA SER A 46 14.48 3.66 -22.73
C SER A 46 14.77 2.16 -22.56
N GLY A 47 16.05 1.78 -22.50
CA GLY A 47 16.45 0.40 -22.26
C GLY A 47 16.07 -0.07 -20.85
N GLU A 48 16.31 0.75 -19.83
CA GLU A 48 15.94 0.46 -18.43
C GLU A 48 14.42 0.37 -18.27
N ILE A 49 13.68 1.34 -18.80
CA ILE A 49 12.20 1.34 -18.73
C ILE A 49 11.62 0.10 -19.41
N LYS A 50 12.15 -0.30 -20.58
CA LYS A 50 11.71 -1.53 -21.26
C LYS A 50 11.93 -2.79 -20.41
N LYS A 51 13.04 -2.87 -19.66
CA LYS A 51 13.29 -3.97 -18.73
C LYS A 51 12.24 -3.98 -17.61
N GLY A 52 11.94 -2.81 -17.04
CA GLY A 52 10.88 -2.66 -16.05
C GLY A 52 9.50 -3.07 -16.58
N ILE A 53 9.12 -2.60 -17.77
CA ILE A 53 7.86 -2.98 -18.43
C ILE A 53 7.77 -4.49 -18.62
N LYS A 54 8.85 -5.14 -19.11
CA LYS A 54 8.88 -6.59 -19.29
C LYS A 54 8.72 -7.35 -17.97
N LYS A 55 9.30 -6.83 -16.88
CA LYS A 55 9.17 -7.41 -15.55
C LYS A 55 7.74 -7.24 -15.00
N LEU A 56 7.13 -6.06 -15.18
CA LEU A 56 5.73 -5.82 -14.82
C LEU A 56 4.77 -6.70 -15.62
N ASP A 57 5.03 -6.92 -16.90
CA ASP A 57 4.24 -7.84 -17.74
C ASP A 57 4.30 -9.28 -17.22
N SER A 58 5.50 -9.75 -16.81
CA SER A 58 5.66 -11.07 -16.18
C SER A 58 4.87 -11.16 -14.87
N PHE A 59 4.96 -10.17 -14.00
CA PHE A 59 4.22 -10.13 -12.73
C PHE A 59 2.71 -10.13 -12.92
N LYS A 60 2.22 -9.35 -13.89
CA LYS A 60 0.81 -9.32 -14.30
C LYS A 60 0.32 -10.70 -14.72
N GLU A 61 1.03 -11.36 -15.64
CA GLU A 61 0.63 -12.69 -16.14
C GLU A 61 0.75 -13.76 -15.04
N GLU A 62 1.81 -13.75 -14.25
CA GLU A 62 2.00 -14.69 -13.16
C GLU A 62 0.90 -14.54 -12.10
N SER A 63 0.60 -13.32 -11.65
CA SER A 63 -0.45 -13.08 -10.66
C SER A 63 -1.84 -13.46 -11.17
N ARG A 64 -2.13 -13.17 -12.43
CA ARG A 64 -3.37 -13.60 -13.10
C ARG A 64 -3.50 -15.12 -13.10
N ASN A 65 -2.46 -15.83 -13.50
CA ASN A 65 -2.47 -17.28 -13.57
C ASN A 65 -2.59 -17.90 -12.16
N GLU A 66 -1.86 -17.39 -11.18
CA GLU A 66 -1.96 -17.83 -9.79
C GLU A 66 -3.36 -17.62 -9.19
N LEU A 67 -4.02 -16.49 -9.51
CA LEU A 67 -5.41 -16.25 -9.13
C LEU A 67 -6.36 -17.26 -9.77
N ILE A 68 -6.24 -17.52 -11.07
CA ILE A 68 -7.09 -18.48 -11.79
C ILE A 68 -6.89 -19.89 -11.23
N ASP A 69 -5.65 -20.30 -11.01
CA ASP A 69 -5.32 -21.62 -10.45
C ASP A 69 -5.86 -21.77 -9.02
N TYR A 70 -5.75 -20.71 -8.19
CA TYR A 70 -6.30 -20.69 -6.85
C TYR A 70 -7.82 -20.85 -6.87
N ILE A 71 -8.53 -20.12 -7.72
CA ILE A 71 -9.99 -20.22 -7.87
C ILE A 71 -10.39 -21.64 -8.33
N LYS A 72 -9.75 -22.18 -9.35
CA LYS A 72 -10.03 -23.52 -9.86
C LYS A 72 -9.84 -24.60 -8.79
N LYS A 73 -8.78 -24.46 -7.97
CA LYS A 73 -8.42 -25.46 -6.96
C LYS A 73 -9.29 -25.40 -5.70
N ASN A 74 -9.59 -24.18 -5.23
CA ASN A 74 -10.20 -23.99 -3.90
C ASN A 74 -11.69 -23.66 -3.95
N LEU A 75 -12.18 -23.02 -5.01
CA LEU A 75 -13.59 -22.64 -5.14
C LEU A 75 -14.41 -23.62 -5.97
N ASN A 76 -13.76 -24.45 -6.77
CA ASN A 76 -14.41 -25.42 -7.65
C ASN A 76 -15.58 -24.81 -8.47
N PRO A 77 -15.31 -23.77 -9.28
CA PRO A 77 -16.33 -23.01 -9.97
C PRO A 77 -17.10 -23.89 -10.99
N LYS A 78 -18.40 -23.64 -11.16
CA LYS A 78 -19.25 -24.39 -12.11
C LYS A 78 -18.84 -24.17 -13.56
N ASP A 79 -18.38 -22.95 -13.91
CA ASP A 79 -17.92 -22.57 -15.24
C ASP A 79 -16.44 -22.20 -15.22
N ASP A 80 -15.77 -22.20 -16.38
CA ASP A 80 -14.39 -21.73 -16.47
C ASP A 80 -14.29 -20.25 -16.07
N PRO A 81 -13.55 -19.91 -14.99
CA PRO A 81 -13.50 -18.55 -14.46
C PRO A 81 -12.68 -17.59 -15.33
N VAL A 82 -11.88 -18.08 -16.27
CA VAL A 82 -10.89 -17.29 -17.03
C VAL A 82 -11.50 -16.04 -17.66
N LYS A 83 -12.57 -16.19 -18.46
CA LYS A 83 -13.20 -15.02 -19.12
C LYS A 83 -13.79 -14.02 -18.16
N LYS A 84 -14.33 -14.50 -17.01
CA LYS A 84 -14.90 -13.61 -15.98
C LYS A 84 -13.80 -12.83 -15.28
N ILE A 85 -12.68 -13.49 -14.96
CA ILE A 85 -11.52 -12.85 -14.34
C ILE A 85 -10.88 -11.84 -15.28
N ASP A 86 -10.62 -12.21 -16.54
CA ASP A 86 -10.02 -11.29 -17.52
C ASP A 86 -10.87 -10.03 -17.70
N ARG A 87 -12.18 -10.19 -17.79
CA ARG A 87 -13.11 -9.05 -17.85
C ARG A 87 -13.02 -8.19 -16.58
N PHE A 88 -12.89 -8.80 -15.42
CA PHE A 88 -12.78 -8.07 -14.15
C PHE A 88 -11.46 -7.30 -14.05
N LEU A 89 -10.36 -7.90 -14.47
CA LEU A 89 -9.05 -7.25 -14.49
C LEU A 89 -8.99 -6.01 -15.39
N ASP A 90 -9.89 -5.93 -16.38
CA ASP A 90 -10.03 -4.74 -17.23
C ASP A 90 -10.99 -3.69 -16.70
N TYR A 91 -11.65 -3.97 -15.56
CA TYR A 91 -12.54 -3.01 -14.91
C TYR A 91 -11.75 -1.81 -14.39
N PHE A 92 -12.27 -0.61 -14.59
CA PHE A 92 -11.68 0.62 -14.07
C PHE A 92 -12.68 1.35 -13.17
N THR A 93 -12.15 2.15 -12.25
CA THR A 93 -12.96 2.99 -11.38
C THR A 93 -12.75 4.44 -11.75
N ILE A 94 -13.83 5.15 -12.07
CA ILE A 94 -13.79 6.59 -12.27
C ILE A 94 -14.00 7.24 -10.92
N MET A 95 -12.94 7.90 -10.42
CA MET A 95 -13.04 8.65 -9.19
C MET A 95 -13.78 9.97 -9.43
N PRO A 96 -14.60 10.44 -8.48
CA PRO A 96 -15.22 11.74 -8.56
C PRO A 96 -14.17 12.86 -8.75
N VAL A 97 -14.47 13.84 -9.58
CA VAL A 97 -13.56 14.98 -9.84
C VAL A 97 -13.63 15.98 -8.68
N ASP A 98 -12.50 16.64 -8.41
CA ASP A 98 -12.32 17.60 -7.31
C ASP A 98 -13.09 18.93 -7.50
N MET A 99 -14.00 19.01 -8.49
CA MET A 99 -14.74 20.23 -8.83
C MET A 99 -15.84 20.61 -7.84
N ASP A 100 -16.20 19.71 -6.92
CA ASP A 100 -17.17 19.96 -5.86
C ASP A 100 -16.54 19.61 -4.52
N PRO A 101 -15.90 20.59 -3.85
CA PRO A 101 -15.26 20.34 -2.55
C PRO A 101 -16.28 19.96 -1.46
N ASN A 102 -17.55 20.32 -1.61
CA ASN A 102 -18.61 19.93 -0.70
C ASN A 102 -19.17 18.55 -1.06
N GLY A 103 -18.93 17.55 -0.22
CA GLY A 103 -19.42 16.20 -0.42
C GLY A 103 -18.53 15.28 -1.24
N ILE A 104 -17.32 15.70 -1.63
CA ILE A 104 -16.37 14.83 -2.36
C ILE A 104 -16.06 13.55 -1.58
N VAL A 105 -15.94 13.63 -0.25
CA VAL A 105 -15.64 12.48 0.61
C VAL A 105 -16.77 11.45 0.53
N ASP A 106 -18.05 11.89 0.60
CA ASP A 106 -19.19 10.99 0.52
C ASP A 106 -19.31 10.35 -0.86
N LYS A 107 -19.02 11.08 -1.93
CA LYS A 107 -19.01 10.55 -3.29
C LYS A 107 -17.89 9.52 -3.48
N VAL A 108 -16.67 9.80 -2.99
CA VAL A 108 -15.56 8.84 -3.02
C VAL A 108 -15.90 7.61 -2.19
N ARG A 109 -16.44 7.79 -0.98
CA ARG A 109 -16.91 6.69 -0.13
C ARG A 109 -17.91 5.79 -0.86
N HIS A 110 -18.93 6.38 -1.47
CA HIS A 110 -19.93 5.63 -2.22
C HIS A 110 -19.32 4.84 -3.38
N THR A 111 -18.41 5.46 -4.15
CA THR A 111 -17.74 4.82 -5.28
C THR A 111 -16.86 3.64 -4.82
N VAL A 112 -16.09 3.83 -3.75
CA VAL A 112 -15.21 2.78 -3.18
C VAL A 112 -16.05 1.61 -2.67
N ARG A 113 -17.10 1.88 -1.87
CA ARG A 113 -17.97 0.84 -1.33
C ARG A 113 -18.72 0.09 -2.43
N SER A 114 -19.22 0.78 -3.43
CA SER A 114 -19.88 0.15 -4.58
C SER A 114 -18.92 -0.78 -5.34
N ARG A 115 -17.65 -0.41 -5.47
CA ARG A 115 -16.61 -1.27 -6.06
C ARG A 115 -16.34 -2.50 -5.20
N GLU A 116 -16.21 -2.33 -3.89
CA GLU A 116 -15.99 -3.44 -2.94
C GLU A 116 -17.15 -4.43 -2.99
N ASP A 117 -18.38 -3.94 -2.91
CA ASP A 117 -19.59 -4.76 -2.96
C ASP A 117 -19.71 -5.50 -4.31
N TYR A 118 -19.45 -4.80 -5.42
CA TYR A 118 -19.41 -5.41 -6.75
C TYR A 118 -18.36 -6.50 -6.85
N THR A 119 -17.14 -6.25 -6.36
CA THR A 119 -16.05 -7.24 -6.34
C THR A 119 -16.46 -8.47 -5.54
N ARG A 120 -17.04 -8.27 -4.37
CA ARG A 120 -17.52 -9.34 -3.50
C ARG A 120 -18.61 -10.18 -4.15
N GLU A 121 -19.61 -9.56 -4.73
CA GLU A 121 -20.68 -10.24 -5.46
C GLU A 121 -20.15 -11.00 -6.66
N HIS A 122 -19.21 -10.42 -7.39
CA HIS A 122 -18.57 -11.06 -8.53
C HIS A 122 -17.82 -12.33 -8.12
N VAL A 123 -16.99 -12.26 -7.07
CA VAL A 123 -16.28 -13.44 -6.56
C VAL A 123 -17.29 -14.49 -6.05
N LYS A 124 -18.32 -14.07 -5.31
CA LYS A 124 -19.38 -14.98 -4.82
C LYS A 124 -20.15 -15.66 -5.95
N SER A 125 -20.31 -14.97 -7.10
CA SER A 125 -20.97 -15.56 -8.27
C SER A 125 -20.15 -16.67 -8.95
N LEU A 126 -18.85 -16.78 -8.69
CA LEU A 126 -18.01 -17.87 -9.18
C LEU A 126 -18.28 -19.17 -8.42
N SER A 127 -18.54 -19.08 -7.11
CA SER A 127 -18.92 -20.20 -6.26
C SER A 127 -19.78 -19.72 -5.09
N PRO A 128 -21.12 -19.86 -5.18
CA PRO A 128 -22.05 -19.34 -4.16
C PRO A 128 -21.89 -19.94 -2.75
N GLU A 129 -21.34 -21.15 -2.66
CA GLU A 129 -21.15 -21.88 -1.39
C GLU A 129 -19.80 -21.60 -0.71
N THR A 130 -19.00 -20.69 -1.29
CA THR A 130 -17.67 -20.35 -0.76
C THR A 130 -17.77 -19.69 0.61
N SER A 131 -16.91 -20.12 1.54
CA SER A 131 -16.78 -19.50 2.87
C SER A 131 -16.34 -18.03 2.75
N ASN A 132 -16.71 -17.21 3.74
CA ASN A 132 -16.26 -15.81 3.78
C ASN A 132 -14.72 -15.69 3.79
N LEU A 133 -14.02 -16.61 4.44
CA LEU A 133 -12.56 -16.65 4.48
C LEU A 133 -11.96 -16.83 3.07
N GLU A 134 -12.43 -17.80 2.31
CA GLU A 134 -11.95 -18.03 0.94
C GLU A 134 -12.37 -16.91 -0.01
N LEU A 135 -13.56 -16.34 0.19
CA LEU A 135 -14.05 -15.21 -0.59
C LEU A 135 -13.12 -13.99 -0.44
N THR A 136 -12.75 -13.64 0.80
CA THR A 136 -11.84 -12.51 1.05
C THR A 136 -10.43 -12.75 0.53
N LYS A 137 -9.91 -13.98 0.62
CA LYS A 137 -8.62 -14.34 0.00
C LYS A 137 -8.63 -14.09 -1.51
N VAL A 138 -9.68 -14.58 -2.20
CA VAL A 138 -9.81 -14.38 -3.65
C VAL A 138 -9.98 -12.90 -4.00
N GLN A 139 -10.73 -12.14 -3.20
CA GLN A 139 -10.83 -10.68 -3.38
C GLN A 139 -9.46 -10.00 -3.31
N THR A 140 -8.66 -10.32 -2.30
CA THR A 140 -7.31 -9.74 -2.14
C THR A 140 -6.37 -10.15 -3.29
N LEU A 141 -6.40 -11.42 -3.71
CA LEU A 141 -5.62 -11.87 -4.88
C LEU A 141 -6.05 -11.18 -6.17
N LEU A 142 -7.36 -10.93 -6.34
CA LEU A 142 -7.90 -10.19 -7.47
C LEU A 142 -7.47 -8.73 -7.48
N GLU A 143 -7.42 -8.09 -6.30
CA GLU A 143 -6.92 -6.72 -6.14
C GLU A 143 -5.43 -6.61 -6.48
N ILE A 144 -4.62 -7.58 -6.05
CA ILE A 144 -3.20 -7.65 -6.41
C ILE A 144 -3.05 -7.78 -7.93
N ALA A 145 -3.74 -8.73 -8.55
CA ALA A 145 -3.67 -8.94 -10.00
C ALA A 145 -4.13 -7.70 -10.79
N SER A 146 -5.20 -7.04 -10.33
CA SER A 146 -5.70 -5.78 -10.93
C SER A 146 -4.70 -4.64 -10.79
N SER A 147 -4.04 -4.51 -9.63
CA SER A 147 -3.03 -3.49 -9.38
C SER A 147 -1.79 -3.69 -10.25
N LEU A 148 -1.30 -4.93 -10.37
CA LEU A 148 -0.17 -5.25 -11.24
C LEU A 148 -0.49 -5.01 -12.72
N GLN A 149 -1.71 -5.34 -13.16
CA GLN A 149 -2.18 -5.01 -14.50
C GLN A 149 -2.24 -3.50 -14.74
N MET A 150 -2.71 -2.75 -13.77
CA MET A 150 -2.77 -1.28 -13.83
C MET A 150 -1.36 -0.68 -13.92
N PHE A 151 -0.41 -1.12 -13.09
CA PHE A 151 0.97 -0.66 -13.14
C PHE A 151 1.60 -0.91 -14.52
N TYR A 152 1.44 -2.12 -15.05
CA TYR A 152 1.90 -2.43 -16.40
C TYR A 152 1.28 -1.50 -17.45
N LYS A 153 -0.05 -1.33 -17.45
CA LYS A 153 -0.76 -0.49 -18.43
C LYS A 153 -0.30 0.96 -18.36
N ILE A 154 -0.17 1.53 -17.15
CA ILE A 154 0.24 2.94 -16.97
C ILE A 154 1.69 3.14 -17.45
N VAL A 155 2.63 2.33 -16.98
CA VAL A 155 4.04 2.48 -17.34
C VAL A 155 4.25 2.27 -18.83
N ASN A 156 3.63 1.25 -19.41
CA ASN A 156 3.70 0.98 -20.83
C ASN A 156 3.07 2.10 -21.69
N HIS A 157 1.91 2.62 -21.28
CA HIS A 157 1.27 3.75 -21.96
C HIS A 157 2.14 5.01 -21.95
N MET A 158 2.66 5.39 -20.79
CA MET A 158 3.55 6.56 -20.66
C MET A 158 4.80 6.41 -21.52
N PHE A 159 5.41 5.23 -21.50
CA PHE A 159 6.58 4.95 -22.32
C PHE A 159 6.29 5.02 -23.84
N LEU A 160 5.21 4.39 -24.31
CA LEU A 160 4.83 4.41 -25.71
C LEU A 160 4.45 5.82 -26.17
N THR A 161 3.77 6.60 -25.34
CA THR A 161 3.42 7.99 -25.62
C THR A 161 4.67 8.86 -25.75
N ALA A 162 5.60 8.76 -24.80
CA ALA A 162 6.87 9.48 -24.85
C ALA A 162 7.69 9.12 -26.11
N LYS A 163 7.74 7.85 -26.46
CA LYS A 163 8.42 7.37 -27.67
C LYS A 163 7.76 7.90 -28.96
N LYS A 164 6.42 7.85 -29.03
CA LYS A 164 5.67 8.31 -30.21
C LYS A 164 5.84 9.81 -30.45
N GLN A 165 5.84 10.59 -29.37
CA GLN A 165 5.99 12.05 -29.44
C GLN A 165 7.44 12.51 -29.52
N ASN A 166 8.41 11.59 -29.43
CA ASN A 166 9.83 11.89 -29.30
C ASN A 166 10.12 12.93 -28.17
N ASN A 167 9.35 12.79 -27.08
CA ASN A 167 9.27 13.75 -25.99
C ASN A 167 10.08 13.28 -24.79
N TYR A 168 11.35 13.70 -24.73
CA TYR A 168 12.25 13.38 -23.63
C TYR A 168 11.75 13.81 -22.23
N PRO A 169 11.16 15.02 -22.05
CA PRO A 169 10.58 15.42 -20.77
C PRO A 169 9.57 14.44 -20.15
N LEU A 170 8.89 13.61 -20.96
CA LEU A 170 7.99 12.58 -20.43
C LEU A 170 8.69 11.31 -19.93
N ILE A 171 9.90 11.06 -20.38
CA ILE A 171 10.67 9.85 -19.99
C ILE A 171 11.33 10.02 -18.61
N LEU A 172 11.82 11.22 -18.29
CA LEU A 172 12.48 11.50 -17.02
C LEU A 172 11.58 11.22 -15.80
N PRO A 173 10.34 11.77 -15.69
CA PRO A 173 9.44 11.45 -14.60
C PRO A 173 9.16 9.93 -14.50
N LEU A 174 8.99 9.27 -15.65
CA LEU A 174 8.77 7.83 -15.67
C LEU A 174 9.99 7.05 -15.14
N GLN A 175 11.20 7.45 -15.50
CA GLN A 175 12.44 6.86 -14.97
C GLN A 175 12.56 7.06 -13.46
N MET A 176 12.20 8.22 -12.94
CA MET A 176 12.23 8.52 -11.50
C MET A 176 11.18 7.74 -10.71
N LEU A 177 9.99 7.51 -11.28
CA LEU A 177 8.90 6.79 -10.62
C LEU A 177 9.03 5.27 -10.73
N LEU A 178 9.73 4.78 -11.75
CA LEU A 178 9.82 3.35 -12.04
C LEU A 178 10.35 2.51 -10.87
N PRO A 179 11.42 2.89 -10.14
CA PRO A 179 11.89 2.13 -8.98
C PRO A 179 10.82 1.94 -7.91
N PHE A 180 10.06 2.99 -7.58
CA PHE A 180 8.97 2.92 -6.60
C PHE A 180 7.82 2.02 -7.07
N ILE A 181 7.44 2.10 -8.34
CA ILE A 181 6.42 1.22 -8.93
C ILE A 181 6.90 -0.23 -8.90
N MET A 182 8.18 -0.47 -9.20
CA MET A 182 8.76 -1.81 -9.19
C MET A 182 8.81 -2.40 -7.79
N GLU A 183 9.22 -1.62 -6.79
CA GLU A 183 9.21 -2.05 -5.38
C GLU A 183 7.81 -2.51 -4.94
N HIS A 184 6.78 -1.70 -5.21
CA HIS A 184 5.39 -2.06 -4.92
C HIS A 184 4.94 -3.32 -5.67
N ALA A 185 5.28 -3.43 -6.95
CA ALA A 185 4.90 -4.57 -7.77
C ALA A 185 5.58 -5.87 -7.29
N GLU A 186 6.85 -5.80 -6.91
CA GLU A 186 7.59 -6.92 -6.33
C GLU A 186 6.99 -7.35 -4.99
N ALA A 187 6.72 -6.40 -4.11
CA ALA A 187 6.09 -6.66 -2.81
C ALA A 187 4.71 -7.32 -2.97
N MET A 188 3.86 -6.80 -3.87
CA MET A 188 2.55 -7.41 -4.17
C MET A 188 2.68 -8.85 -4.69
N LYS A 189 3.63 -9.12 -5.58
CA LYS A 189 3.87 -10.47 -6.07
C LYS A 189 4.34 -11.40 -4.95
N GLU A 190 5.28 -10.95 -4.13
CA GLU A 190 5.82 -11.71 -3.00
C GLU A 190 4.78 -11.97 -1.90
N ALA A 191 3.73 -11.15 -1.79
CA ALA A 191 2.64 -11.34 -0.84
C ALA A 191 1.71 -12.51 -1.17
N ILE A 192 1.59 -12.89 -2.45
CA ILE A 192 0.61 -13.89 -2.91
C ILE A 192 0.69 -15.22 -2.14
N PRO A 193 1.87 -15.83 -1.92
CA PRO A 193 1.96 -17.08 -1.16
C PRO A 193 1.45 -16.96 0.27
N ALA A 194 1.80 -15.88 0.99
CA ALA A 194 1.36 -15.65 2.36
C ALA A 194 -0.17 -15.48 2.45
N LEU A 195 -0.75 -14.69 1.56
CA LEU A 195 -2.19 -14.46 1.49
C LEU A 195 -2.96 -15.74 1.13
N LYS A 196 -2.48 -16.53 0.19
CA LYS A 196 -3.06 -17.86 -0.14
C LYS A 196 -3.04 -18.80 1.06
N ALA A 197 -1.96 -18.79 1.83
CA ALA A 197 -1.81 -19.58 3.05
C ALA A 197 -2.61 -19.01 4.24
N GLY A 198 -3.19 -17.82 4.14
CA GLY A 198 -3.87 -17.13 5.24
C GLY A 198 -2.92 -16.76 6.38
N GLN A 199 -1.71 -16.34 6.02
CA GLN A 199 -0.69 -15.86 6.96
C GLN A 199 -0.76 -14.35 7.12
N PRO A 200 -0.35 -13.79 8.27
CA PRO A 200 -0.39 -12.35 8.50
C PRO A 200 0.64 -11.62 7.64
N ILE A 201 0.24 -10.44 7.15
CA ILE A 201 1.14 -9.48 6.49
C ILE A 201 1.48 -8.35 7.46
N GLY A 202 2.58 -7.62 7.18
CA GLY A 202 3.08 -6.60 8.11
C GLY A 202 2.08 -5.51 8.44
N ASP A 203 1.26 -5.11 7.47
CA ASP A 203 0.15 -4.16 7.66
C ASP A 203 -0.83 -4.56 8.79
N GLY A 204 -0.93 -5.85 9.08
CA GLY A 204 -1.83 -6.37 10.13
C GLY A 204 -1.38 -6.15 11.56
N ILE A 205 -0.27 -5.47 11.83
CA ILE A 205 0.29 -5.30 13.18
C ILE A 205 -0.69 -4.61 14.15
N GLY A 206 -1.35 -3.52 13.73
CA GLY A 206 -2.33 -2.83 14.57
C GLY A 206 -3.49 -3.73 14.95
N SER A 207 -4.03 -4.47 13.99
CA SER A 207 -5.06 -5.49 14.21
C SER A 207 -4.58 -6.64 15.10
N MET A 208 -3.30 -7.03 15.01
CA MET A 208 -2.71 -8.07 15.86
C MET A 208 -2.62 -7.62 17.32
N VAL A 209 -2.20 -6.39 17.59
CA VAL A 209 -2.13 -5.83 18.94
C VAL A 209 -3.51 -5.87 19.61
N VAL A 210 -4.52 -5.31 18.93
CA VAL A 210 -5.88 -5.28 19.46
C VAL A 210 -6.47 -6.68 19.53
N GLY A 211 -6.18 -7.56 18.58
CA GLY A 211 -6.56 -8.98 18.64
C GLY A 211 -6.04 -9.69 19.90
N LYS A 212 -4.76 -9.48 20.27
CA LYS A 212 -4.20 -9.97 21.53
C LYS A 212 -4.92 -9.42 22.77
N MET A 213 -5.35 -8.15 22.73
CA MET A 213 -6.13 -7.53 23.82
C MET A 213 -7.57 -8.07 23.91
N MET A 214 -8.11 -8.60 22.81
CA MET A 214 -9.45 -9.18 22.73
C MET A 214 -9.53 -10.65 23.13
N LEU A 215 -8.41 -11.32 23.34
CA LEU A 215 -8.40 -12.74 23.74
C LEU A 215 -9.28 -12.95 24.97
N ASP A 216 -10.07 -14.04 24.94
CA ASP A 216 -11.00 -14.43 26.02
C ASP A 216 -12.09 -13.38 26.35
N ARG A 217 -12.34 -12.41 25.46
CA ARG A 217 -13.42 -11.43 25.61
C ARG A 217 -14.60 -11.79 24.70
N GLN A 218 -15.79 -11.40 25.13
CA GLN A 218 -16.98 -11.46 24.28
C GLN A 218 -16.86 -10.41 23.18
N LYS A 219 -17.14 -10.80 21.94
CA LYS A 219 -17.04 -9.95 20.75
C LYS A 219 -18.40 -9.79 20.11
N GLU A 220 -18.67 -8.59 19.62
CA GLU A 220 -19.86 -8.23 18.87
C GLU A 220 -19.50 -7.57 17.54
N THR A 221 -20.23 -7.87 16.49
CA THR A 221 -20.05 -7.20 15.18
C THR A 221 -20.81 -5.87 15.22
N VAL A 222 -20.10 -4.75 15.09
CA VAL A 222 -20.66 -3.39 15.21
C VAL A 222 -20.73 -2.64 13.87
N ALA A 223 -19.98 -3.12 12.87
CA ALA A 223 -20.03 -2.64 11.50
C ALA A 223 -19.63 -3.78 10.55
N PHE A 224 -19.69 -3.54 9.24
CA PHE A 224 -19.33 -4.55 8.25
C PHE A 224 -17.89 -5.05 8.47
N GLN A 225 -17.74 -6.35 8.70
CA GLN A 225 -16.47 -7.02 9.00
C GLN A 225 -15.63 -6.30 10.08
N THR A 226 -16.30 -5.77 11.10
CA THR A 226 -15.64 -5.03 12.19
C THR A 226 -16.20 -5.46 13.51
N VAL A 227 -15.33 -5.89 14.42
CA VAL A 227 -15.67 -6.45 15.71
C VAL A 227 -15.22 -5.55 16.86
N LEU A 228 -16.04 -5.51 17.90
CA LEU A 228 -15.83 -4.77 19.13
C LEU A 228 -15.80 -5.75 20.30
N ALA A 229 -14.88 -5.53 21.24
CA ALA A 229 -14.92 -6.14 22.57
C ALA A 229 -14.83 -5.04 23.62
N LYS A 230 -15.51 -5.26 24.78
CA LYS A 230 -15.48 -4.34 25.92
C LYS A 230 -14.70 -4.97 27.05
N THR A 231 -13.85 -4.19 27.71
CA THR A 231 -13.08 -4.63 28.87
C THR A 231 -12.82 -3.45 29.80
N GLU A 232 -12.13 -3.68 30.89
CA GLU A 232 -11.75 -2.65 31.86
C GLU A 232 -10.23 -2.69 32.13
N PHE A 233 -9.66 -1.52 32.35
CA PHE A 233 -8.26 -1.35 32.74
C PHE A 233 -8.15 -0.21 33.76
N GLU A 234 -7.71 -0.51 34.99
CA GLU A 234 -7.51 0.48 36.07
C GLU A 234 -8.70 1.44 36.25
N ASN A 235 -9.91 0.89 36.38
CA ASN A 235 -11.19 1.62 36.46
C ASN A 235 -11.51 2.52 35.25
N ARG A 236 -11.00 2.20 34.07
CA ARG A 236 -11.36 2.81 32.78
C ARG A 236 -12.05 1.81 31.90
N LYS A 237 -13.10 2.22 31.22
CA LYS A 237 -13.78 1.36 30.22
C LYS A 237 -12.99 1.37 28.92
N LEU A 238 -12.61 0.20 28.41
CA LEU A 238 -11.93 0.05 27.15
C LEU A 238 -12.86 -0.58 26.12
N PHE A 239 -12.95 0.09 24.97
CA PHE A 239 -13.57 -0.40 23.75
C PHE A 239 -12.46 -0.84 22.80
N LEU A 240 -12.38 -2.11 22.47
CA LEU A 240 -11.38 -2.68 21.60
C LEU A 240 -11.99 -2.95 20.23
N LEU A 241 -11.53 -2.28 19.19
CA LEU A 241 -12.10 -2.32 17.84
C LEU A 241 -11.05 -2.75 16.82
N LYS A 242 -11.39 -3.69 15.97
CA LYS A 242 -10.57 -4.10 14.81
C LYS A 242 -11.42 -4.73 13.72
N ALA A 243 -10.85 -4.90 12.54
CA ALA A 243 -11.47 -5.71 11.50
C ALA A 243 -11.54 -7.18 11.92
N GLU A 244 -12.56 -7.89 11.41
CA GLU A 244 -12.81 -9.31 11.72
C GLU A 244 -11.76 -10.19 11.04
N GLY A 245 -11.04 -10.99 11.82
CA GLY A 245 -10.06 -11.96 11.31
C GLY A 245 -10.50 -13.40 11.52
N PRO A 246 -9.82 -14.38 10.92
CA PRO A 246 -8.59 -14.27 10.13
C PRO A 246 -8.81 -13.94 8.64
N SER A 247 -9.93 -13.42 8.27
CA SER A 247 -10.25 -12.98 6.91
C SER A 247 -9.36 -11.82 6.49
N SER A 248 -9.00 -11.74 5.20
CA SER A 248 -8.23 -10.62 4.65
C SER A 248 -9.14 -9.41 4.46
N THR A 249 -9.27 -8.58 5.50
CA THR A 249 -10.13 -7.39 5.49
C THR A 249 -9.54 -6.28 6.35
N VAL A 250 -9.93 -5.04 6.07
CA VAL A 250 -9.59 -3.85 6.88
C VAL A 250 -10.80 -3.34 7.67
N GLY A 251 -12.00 -3.93 7.45
CA GLY A 251 -13.24 -3.54 8.09
C GLY A 251 -13.71 -2.12 7.74
N ARG A 252 -14.61 -1.60 8.57
CA ARG A 252 -15.14 -0.23 8.46
C ARG A 252 -15.09 0.47 9.82
N PRO A 253 -13.91 0.87 10.28
CA PRO A 253 -13.72 1.45 11.62
C PRO A 253 -14.46 2.78 11.82
N ALA A 254 -14.65 3.59 10.77
CA ALA A 254 -15.43 4.83 10.87
C ALA A 254 -16.92 4.57 11.15
N ASP A 255 -17.55 3.61 10.47
CA ASP A 255 -18.95 3.24 10.71
C ASP A 255 -19.11 2.66 12.13
N ALA A 256 -18.12 1.87 12.59
CA ALA A 256 -18.11 1.34 13.94
C ALA A 256 -17.97 2.45 14.99
N LEU A 257 -17.10 3.43 14.77
CA LEU A 257 -16.94 4.59 15.66
C LEU A 257 -18.26 5.39 15.75
N GLU A 258 -18.94 5.64 14.62
CA GLU A 258 -20.23 6.32 14.59
C GLU A 258 -21.27 5.58 15.44
N THR A 259 -21.32 4.26 15.34
CA THR A 259 -22.20 3.41 16.14
C THR A 259 -21.86 3.48 17.63
N ILE A 260 -20.57 3.47 17.98
CA ILE A 260 -20.13 3.50 19.38
C ILE A 260 -20.45 4.86 20.02
N VAL A 261 -20.11 5.98 19.37
CA VAL A 261 -20.37 7.32 19.95
C VAL A 261 -21.86 7.66 20.07
N SER A 262 -22.71 6.99 19.29
CA SER A 262 -24.16 7.14 19.40
C SER A 262 -24.74 6.46 20.66
N ASN A 263 -24.04 5.46 21.20
CA ASN A 263 -24.51 4.65 22.33
C ASN A 263 -23.71 4.87 23.62
N ASP A 264 -22.42 5.19 23.51
CA ASP A 264 -21.48 5.31 24.62
C ASP A 264 -20.68 6.62 24.50
N LYS A 265 -20.42 7.28 25.63
CA LYS A 265 -19.53 8.44 25.65
C LYS A 265 -18.07 7.95 25.60
N LEU A 266 -17.30 8.50 24.68
CA LEU A 266 -15.84 8.28 24.60
C LEU A 266 -15.09 9.54 25.06
N ASP A 267 -14.02 9.35 25.80
CA ASP A 267 -13.16 10.44 26.29
C ASP A 267 -11.80 10.49 25.53
N ALA A 268 -11.39 9.41 24.88
CA ALA A 268 -10.20 9.36 24.01
C ALA A 268 -10.31 8.22 22.99
N ILE A 269 -9.62 8.39 21.86
CA ILE A 269 -9.38 7.37 20.84
C ILE A 269 -7.88 7.13 20.73
N ILE A 270 -7.45 5.87 20.71
CA ILE A 270 -6.07 5.45 20.43
C ILE A 270 -6.10 4.57 19.19
N MET A 271 -5.37 4.95 18.15
CA MET A 271 -5.27 4.19 16.92
C MET A 271 -3.88 3.54 16.80
N ILE A 272 -3.85 2.29 16.35
CA ILE A 272 -2.63 1.52 16.15
C ILE A 272 -2.60 1.08 14.70
N ASP A 273 -1.54 1.45 13.96
CA ASP A 273 -1.40 1.15 12.54
C ASP A 273 0.06 0.85 12.17
N ALA A 274 0.26 0.31 10.98
CA ALA A 274 1.55 0.30 10.32
C ALA A 274 1.80 1.65 9.63
N ALA A 275 3.04 2.12 9.61
CA ALA A 275 3.43 3.32 8.88
C ALA A 275 4.70 3.08 8.06
N LEU A 276 4.80 3.72 6.91
CA LEU A 276 6.03 3.65 6.13
C LEU A 276 7.18 4.35 6.88
N LYS A 277 8.29 3.63 7.02
CA LYS A 277 9.52 4.21 7.55
C LYS A 277 10.17 5.13 6.52
N MET A 278 10.89 6.14 6.99
CA MET A 278 11.78 6.94 6.15
C MET A 278 13.10 6.20 5.93
N GLU A 279 13.81 6.56 4.87
CA GLU A 279 15.18 6.06 4.67
C GLU A 279 16.08 6.45 5.85
N GLY A 280 16.80 5.46 6.38
CA GLY A 280 17.63 5.63 7.57
C GLY A 280 16.93 5.39 8.91
N GLU A 281 15.62 5.13 8.92
CA GLU A 281 14.91 4.66 10.11
C GLU A 281 14.95 3.13 10.22
N ASP A 282 14.96 2.63 11.44
CA ASP A 282 14.92 1.20 11.69
C ASP A 282 13.53 0.62 11.45
N SER A 283 13.47 -0.57 10.85
CA SER A 283 12.23 -1.34 10.73
C SER A 283 11.73 -1.74 12.10
N ALA A 284 10.42 -1.92 12.23
CA ALA A 284 9.74 -2.25 13.48
C ALA A 284 9.88 -1.20 14.61
N SER A 285 10.50 -0.04 14.35
CA SER A 285 10.51 1.05 15.34
C SER A 285 9.11 1.60 15.58
N ILE A 286 8.83 1.98 16.84
CA ILE A 286 7.53 2.49 17.25
C ILE A 286 7.59 4.02 17.35
N ALA A 287 6.55 4.69 16.87
CA ALA A 287 6.37 6.12 17.05
C ALA A 287 4.97 6.44 17.54
N GLN A 288 4.87 7.50 18.36
CA GLN A 288 3.61 7.99 18.89
C GLN A 288 3.31 9.38 18.32
N GLY A 289 2.03 9.70 18.19
CA GLY A 289 1.60 10.98 17.64
C GLY A 289 0.12 11.26 17.87
N PHE A 290 -0.36 12.30 17.19
CA PHE A 290 -1.74 12.76 17.24
C PHE A 290 -2.43 12.63 15.89
N GLY A 291 -3.75 12.44 15.90
CA GLY A 291 -4.59 12.33 14.70
C GLY A 291 -4.83 10.89 14.29
N ALA A 292 -5.68 10.69 13.28
CA ALA A 292 -6.08 9.37 12.83
C ALA A 292 -4.98 8.69 12.01
N ALA A 293 -4.38 7.64 12.56
CA ALA A 293 -3.46 6.76 11.85
C ALA A 293 -4.28 5.68 11.14
N ILE A 294 -4.57 5.89 9.87
CA ILE A 294 -5.19 4.93 8.98
C ILE A 294 -4.81 5.26 7.54
N GLY A 295 -4.33 4.25 6.83
CA GLY A 295 -3.96 4.35 5.43
C GLY A 295 -5.16 4.37 4.47
N GLY A 296 -4.89 4.25 3.17
CA GLY A 296 -5.89 4.16 2.11
C GLY A 296 -6.23 5.50 1.45
N ILE A 297 -7.44 5.58 0.85
CA ILE A 297 -7.88 6.73 0.02
C ILE A 297 -8.23 7.97 0.87
N GLY A 298 -8.15 7.89 2.20
CA GLY A 298 -8.40 9.00 3.11
C GLY A 298 -9.87 9.16 3.56
N VAL A 299 -10.80 8.40 3.02
CA VAL A 299 -12.23 8.48 3.38
C VAL A 299 -12.47 8.08 4.84
N GLU A 300 -11.96 6.93 5.26
CA GLU A 300 -12.09 6.44 6.64
C GLU A 300 -11.41 7.42 7.61
N ARG A 301 -10.22 7.91 7.26
CA ARG A 301 -9.49 8.90 8.05
C ARG A 301 -10.32 10.16 8.27
N PHE A 302 -10.83 10.74 7.18
CA PHE A 302 -11.66 11.95 7.25
C PHE A 302 -12.89 11.76 8.15
N GLN A 303 -13.56 10.62 8.03
CA GLN A 303 -14.76 10.33 8.83
C GLN A 303 -14.44 10.17 10.32
N ILE A 304 -13.38 9.42 10.65
CA ILE A 304 -12.92 9.25 12.04
C ILE A 304 -12.59 10.63 12.63
N GLU A 305 -11.83 11.46 11.93
CA GLU A 305 -11.48 12.82 12.35
C GLU A 305 -12.71 13.72 12.49
N ALA A 306 -13.66 13.63 11.57
CA ALA A 306 -14.92 14.41 11.63
C ALA A 306 -15.79 14.01 12.83
N ILE A 307 -15.97 12.71 13.08
CA ILE A 307 -16.74 12.20 14.22
C ILE A 307 -16.05 12.63 15.54
N ALA A 308 -14.74 12.45 15.64
CA ALA A 308 -13.99 12.82 16.83
C ALA A 308 -14.04 14.34 17.11
N THR A 309 -13.91 15.16 16.07
CA THR A 309 -14.02 16.63 16.18
C THR A 309 -15.42 17.06 16.64
N THR A 310 -16.46 16.49 16.05
CA THR A 310 -17.85 16.80 16.41
C THR A 310 -18.16 16.46 17.87
N ASN A 311 -17.57 15.38 18.39
CA ASN A 311 -17.76 14.92 19.76
C ASN A 311 -16.67 15.42 20.73
N ASN A 312 -15.74 16.26 20.28
CA ASN A 312 -14.60 16.77 21.03
C ASN A 312 -13.75 15.69 21.71
N ILE A 313 -13.46 14.60 20.94
CA ILE A 313 -12.69 13.45 21.41
C ILE A 313 -11.24 13.56 20.86
N PRO A 314 -10.20 13.58 21.71
CA PRO A 314 -8.83 13.55 21.25
C PRO A 314 -8.47 12.20 20.61
N ILE A 315 -7.67 12.24 19.53
CA ILE A 315 -7.16 11.05 18.85
C ILE A 315 -5.64 10.98 19.05
N PHE A 316 -5.19 9.88 19.58
CA PHE A 316 -3.77 9.52 19.71
C PHE A 316 -3.45 8.38 18.77
N SER A 317 -2.21 8.28 18.32
CA SER A 317 -1.79 7.22 17.42
C SER A 317 -0.46 6.61 17.85
N ILE A 318 -0.35 5.30 17.68
CA ILE A 318 0.88 4.54 17.82
C ILE A 318 1.10 3.83 16.48
N VAL A 319 2.25 4.01 15.87
CA VAL A 319 2.57 3.37 14.60
C VAL A 319 3.84 2.53 14.69
N VAL A 320 3.82 1.40 14.00
CA VAL A 320 4.99 0.53 13.81
C VAL A 320 5.53 0.78 12.41
N LYS A 321 6.78 1.26 12.34
CA LYS A 321 7.41 1.66 11.09
C LYS A 321 7.89 0.46 10.29
N GLN A 322 7.60 0.45 8.99
CA GLN A 322 7.89 -0.66 8.08
C GLN A 322 8.25 -0.12 6.69
N SER A 323 9.06 -0.84 5.94
CA SER A 323 9.18 -0.61 4.51
C SER A 323 7.89 -1.02 3.77
N VAL A 324 7.73 -0.56 2.53
CA VAL A 324 6.61 -1.00 1.66
C VAL A 324 6.58 -2.52 1.54
N LYS A 325 7.74 -3.13 1.36
CA LYS A 325 7.85 -4.59 1.23
C LYS A 325 7.40 -5.29 2.50
N GLU A 326 7.87 -4.87 3.66
CA GLU A 326 7.50 -5.46 4.96
C GLU A 326 6.01 -5.33 5.23
N ALA A 327 5.40 -4.19 4.91
CA ALA A 327 3.98 -3.96 5.13
C ALA A 327 3.09 -4.91 4.29
N ILE A 328 3.47 -5.17 3.05
CA ILE A 328 2.64 -5.91 2.08
C ILE A 328 2.91 -7.43 2.14
N THR A 329 4.14 -7.87 2.48
CA THR A 329 4.52 -9.28 2.49
C THR A 329 4.25 -9.95 3.84
N LEU A 330 4.62 -11.24 3.95
CA LEU A 330 4.53 -11.99 5.19
C LEU A 330 5.15 -11.19 6.35
N MET A 331 4.37 -11.00 7.42
CA MET A 331 4.83 -10.29 8.62
C MET A 331 6.11 -10.92 9.15
N THR A 332 7.15 -10.11 9.31
CA THR A 332 8.42 -10.58 9.90
C THR A 332 8.25 -10.82 11.41
N LYS A 333 9.11 -11.68 11.95
CA LYS A 333 9.11 -11.93 13.39
C LYS A 333 9.40 -10.65 14.18
N GLU A 334 10.30 -9.82 13.68
CA GLU A 334 10.66 -8.54 14.29
C GLU A 334 9.45 -7.62 14.46
N ILE A 335 8.61 -7.50 13.42
CA ILE A 335 7.37 -6.72 13.48
C ILE A 335 6.36 -7.36 14.43
N ALA A 336 6.18 -8.69 14.35
CA ALA A 336 5.23 -9.41 15.21
C ALA A 336 5.58 -9.31 16.70
N ASP A 337 6.86 -9.34 17.04
CA ASP A 337 7.38 -9.22 18.41
C ASP A 337 7.07 -7.83 19.02
N GLN A 338 6.94 -6.78 18.20
CA GLN A 338 6.54 -5.43 18.68
C GLN A 338 5.11 -5.37 19.22
N ALA A 339 4.29 -6.36 18.92
CA ALA A 339 2.89 -6.32 19.37
C ALA A 339 2.73 -6.20 20.90
N ASP A 340 3.62 -6.79 21.67
CA ASP A 340 3.58 -6.70 23.14
C ASP A 340 4.11 -5.35 23.64
N ASP A 341 5.15 -4.81 23.03
CA ASP A 341 5.68 -3.48 23.36
C ASP A 341 4.68 -2.37 23.01
N VAL A 342 4.03 -2.47 21.84
CA VAL A 342 2.94 -1.55 21.46
C VAL A 342 1.79 -1.63 22.47
N ARG A 343 1.41 -2.83 22.91
CA ARG A 343 0.36 -3.00 23.92
C ARG A 343 0.72 -2.30 25.23
N LEU A 344 1.96 -2.41 25.69
CA LEU A 344 2.43 -1.69 26.88
C LEU A 344 2.35 -0.17 26.70
N GLN A 345 2.77 0.34 25.54
CA GLN A 345 2.66 1.77 25.23
C GLN A 345 1.20 2.25 25.16
N VAL A 346 0.26 1.41 24.68
CA VAL A 346 -1.18 1.72 24.74
C VAL A 346 -1.63 1.92 26.18
N TYR A 347 -1.23 1.06 27.11
CA TYR A 347 -1.61 1.19 28.52
C TYR A 347 -0.97 2.45 29.17
N GLU A 348 0.28 2.78 28.83
CA GLU A 348 0.93 4.00 29.27
C GLU A 348 0.19 5.23 28.75
N MET A 349 -0.12 5.27 27.46
CA MET A 349 -0.86 6.37 26.83
C MET A 349 -2.25 6.56 27.47
N ILE A 350 -2.95 5.47 27.83
CA ILE A 350 -4.21 5.53 28.57
C ILE A 350 -4.00 6.20 29.95
N ARG A 351 -2.98 5.81 30.70
CA ARG A 351 -2.71 6.40 32.03
C ARG A 351 -2.40 7.90 31.96
N GLU A 352 -1.61 8.28 30.97
CA GLU A 352 -1.16 9.67 30.81
C GLU A 352 -2.27 10.62 30.35
N ASN A 353 -3.17 10.14 29.50
CA ASN A 353 -4.13 10.98 28.80
C ASN A 353 -5.57 10.83 29.31
N THR A 354 -5.84 9.94 30.26
CA THR A 354 -7.20 9.72 30.78
C THR A 354 -7.22 9.53 32.28
N LYS A 355 -8.38 9.82 32.89
CA LYS A 355 -8.66 9.64 34.32
C LYS A 355 -9.47 8.36 34.55
N GLN A 356 -9.48 7.85 35.79
CA GLN A 356 -10.37 6.76 36.20
C GLN A 356 -11.83 7.16 35.96
N GLY A 357 -12.62 6.19 35.53
CA GLY A 357 -14.04 6.38 35.16
C GLY A 357 -14.27 6.81 33.71
N GLN A 358 -13.21 7.17 32.97
CA GLN A 358 -13.29 7.53 31.57
C GLN A 358 -13.32 6.32 30.64
N SER A 359 -13.79 6.54 29.41
CA SER A 359 -13.93 5.52 28.36
C SER A 359 -12.96 5.79 27.23
N VAL A 360 -12.22 4.77 26.81
CA VAL A 360 -11.23 4.84 25.73
C VAL A 360 -11.53 3.84 24.64
N LEU A 361 -11.54 4.29 23.38
CA LEU A 361 -11.63 3.42 22.22
C LEU A 361 -10.22 3.15 21.68
N ILE A 362 -9.86 1.88 21.52
CA ILE A 362 -8.61 1.43 20.93
C ILE A 362 -8.91 0.78 19.59
N ILE A 363 -8.38 1.33 18.51
CA ILE A 363 -8.63 0.86 17.14
C ILE A 363 -7.36 0.22 16.59
N GLY A 364 -7.40 -1.09 16.32
CA GLY A 364 -6.34 -1.78 15.58
C GLY A 364 -6.63 -1.74 14.08
N VAL A 365 -5.83 -0.97 13.37
CA VAL A 365 -5.92 -0.78 11.92
C VAL A 365 -5.07 -1.81 11.20
N GLY A 366 -5.36 -2.08 9.94
CA GLY A 366 -4.60 -2.94 9.04
C GLY A 366 -5.32 -4.23 8.67
N ASN A 367 -4.76 -4.91 7.70
CA ASN A 367 -5.34 -6.12 7.12
C ASN A 367 -5.28 -7.31 8.10
N THR A 368 -6.39 -8.00 8.27
CA THR A 368 -6.53 -9.09 9.23
C THR A 368 -6.26 -10.48 8.66
N ALA A 369 -5.66 -10.60 7.47
CA ALA A 369 -5.24 -11.92 6.97
C ALA A 369 -4.40 -12.66 8.01
N GLY A 370 -4.84 -13.87 8.41
CA GLY A 370 -4.16 -14.67 9.43
C GLY A 370 -4.14 -14.10 10.85
N VAL A 371 -4.73 -12.95 11.11
CA VAL A 371 -4.84 -12.33 12.43
C VAL A 371 -6.20 -12.63 13.04
N THR A 372 -6.23 -13.48 14.06
CA THR A 372 -7.45 -13.79 14.81
C THR A 372 -7.73 -12.78 15.93
N GLN A 373 -8.80 -12.96 16.65
CA GLN A 373 -9.18 -12.22 17.85
C GLN A 373 -9.62 -13.14 18.96
#